data_0660ebfb383c34cb582fcbc93a458a0a
#
_entry.id   0660ebfb383c34cb582fcbc93a458a0a
#
_cell.length_a   1.000
_cell.length_b   1.000
_cell.length_c   1.000
_cell.angle_alpha   90.00
_cell.angle_beta   90.00
_cell.angle_gamma   90.00
#
_symmetry.space_group_name_H-M   'P 1'
#
loop_
_entity.id
_entity.type
_entity.pdbx_description
1 polymer ?
#
loop_
_entity_poly.entity_id
_entity_poly.type
_entity_poly.pdbx_seq_one_letter_code
_entity_poly.pdbx_strand_id
1 'polypeptide(L)'
;MKFSLTRIAPTPSGYLHLGNAYSFLITQTLAQKHGAKILLRIDDLDRERYRTEYVEDIFETLDFLEIKVDLGPKNLREFESEWSQIHRMGKYGEKLNSLREDERLFACDCSRKKIQQLDSSGYYLGQCVDRKLPLDKPDVAWRINTMEADFVKVMSYPDEVKSAMIPQDSAFYIVRKRDGLPSYHLTSVVDDLHFGVDLIVRGSDLYSSTLAQLDLARNLGDAEFGQITFHHHPLIKGPNHEKLSKSDGATSIQFLRKQGKTLADIKTMLKLDN
;
A
#
# COMPACT_ATOMS: atom_id res chain seq x y z
N MET A 1 -17.25 -17.39 2.41
CA MET A 1 -16.15 -16.83 3.23
C MET A 1 -16.69 -15.89 4.28
N LYS A 2 -16.09 -15.82 5.44
CA LYS A 2 -16.38 -14.83 6.49
C LYS A 2 -15.06 -14.12 6.79
N PHE A 3 -15.08 -12.79 6.82
CA PHE A 3 -13.92 -11.99 7.18
C PHE A 3 -14.22 -11.21 8.46
N SER A 4 -13.18 -10.93 9.23
CA SER A 4 -13.28 -10.22 10.51
C SER A 4 -12.92 -8.75 10.36
N LEU A 5 -11.87 -8.46 9.59
CA LEU A 5 -11.33 -7.10 9.47
C LEU A 5 -10.73 -6.86 8.08
N THR A 6 -11.19 -5.81 7.45
CA THR A 6 -10.51 -5.20 6.28
C THR A 6 -9.97 -3.83 6.64
N ARG A 7 -9.24 -3.17 5.72
CA ARG A 7 -8.71 -1.82 5.96
C ARG A 7 -8.82 -0.91 4.75
N ILE A 8 -8.96 0.37 5.02
CA ILE A 8 -8.73 1.50 4.13
C ILE A 8 -7.41 2.13 4.56
N ALA A 9 -6.42 2.18 3.64
CA ALA A 9 -5.04 2.57 3.97
C ALA A 9 -4.49 3.67 3.04
N PRO A 10 -5.03 4.90 3.09
CA PRO A 10 -4.53 6.01 2.29
C PRO A 10 -3.19 6.53 2.79
N THR A 11 -2.38 7.06 1.85
CA THR A 11 -1.16 7.83 2.15
C THR A 11 -1.47 9.32 2.04
N PRO A 12 -1.22 10.15 3.07
CA PRO A 12 -1.52 11.57 3.07
C PRO A 12 -0.45 12.39 2.31
N SER A 13 -0.27 12.08 1.02
CA SER A 13 0.72 12.70 0.11
C SER A 13 0.09 13.51 -1.01
N GLY A 14 -1.20 13.81 -0.89
CA GLY A 14 -2.04 14.55 -1.83
C GLY A 14 -3.52 14.29 -1.53
N TYR A 15 -4.40 15.10 -2.12
CA TYR A 15 -5.84 14.88 -2.01
C TYR A 15 -6.26 13.55 -2.64
N LEU A 16 -7.28 12.92 -2.04
CA LEU A 16 -7.82 11.66 -2.54
C LEU A 16 -8.54 11.87 -3.88
N HIS A 17 -8.37 10.93 -4.79
CA HIS A 17 -8.96 10.98 -6.14
C HIS A 17 -10.02 9.87 -6.33
N LEU A 18 -10.72 9.89 -7.45
CA LEU A 18 -11.76 8.91 -7.79
C LEU A 18 -11.29 7.45 -7.66
N GLY A 19 -10.02 7.14 -7.96
CA GLY A 19 -9.46 5.79 -7.79
C GLY A 19 -9.40 5.35 -6.33
N ASN A 20 -9.12 6.29 -5.39
CA ASN A 20 -9.17 6.00 -3.95
C ASN A 20 -10.63 5.78 -3.51
N ALA A 21 -11.55 6.65 -3.92
CA ALA A 21 -12.98 6.51 -3.63
C ALA A 21 -13.53 5.17 -4.11
N TYR A 22 -13.16 4.74 -5.32
CA TYR A 22 -13.54 3.43 -5.85
C TYR A 22 -13.06 2.29 -4.96
N SER A 23 -11.76 2.27 -4.63
CA SER A 23 -11.20 1.25 -3.74
C SER A 23 -11.88 1.23 -2.38
N PHE A 24 -12.21 2.39 -1.82
CA PHE A 24 -12.88 2.51 -0.52
C PHE A 24 -14.32 2.00 -0.56
N LEU A 25 -15.07 2.33 -1.62
CA LEU A 25 -16.45 1.86 -1.80
C LEU A 25 -16.51 0.35 -2.04
N ILE A 26 -15.57 -0.22 -2.82
CA ILE A 26 -15.47 -1.68 -2.97
C ILE A 26 -15.12 -2.33 -1.63
N THR A 27 -14.20 -1.73 -0.85
CA THR A 27 -13.85 -2.23 0.49
C THR A 27 -15.09 -2.25 1.40
N GLN A 28 -15.87 -1.16 1.43
CA GLN A 28 -17.12 -1.08 2.19
C GLN A 28 -18.14 -2.14 1.75
N THR A 29 -18.33 -2.30 0.44
CA THR A 29 -19.24 -3.30 -0.13
C THR A 29 -18.87 -4.72 0.31
N LEU A 30 -17.58 -5.08 0.22
CA LEU A 30 -17.11 -6.40 0.64
C LEU A 30 -17.18 -6.58 2.16
N ALA A 31 -16.85 -5.54 2.94
CA ALA A 31 -16.98 -5.57 4.39
C ALA A 31 -18.43 -5.84 4.81
N GLN A 32 -19.39 -5.11 4.25
CA GLN A 32 -20.82 -5.30 4.52
C GLN A 32 -21.30 -6.70 4.11
N LYS A 33 -20.92 -7.15 2.92
CA LYS A 33 -21.31 -8.47 2.41
C LYS A 33 -20.84 -9.62 3.30
N HIS A 34 -19.66 -9.48 3.93
CA HIS A 34 -19.05 -10.56 4.71
C HIS A 34 -19.10 -10.33 6.23
N GLY A 35 -19.67 -9.21 6.68
CA GLY A 35 -19.77 -8.85 8.10
C GLY A 35 -18.42 -8.46 8.73
N ALA A 36 -17.46 -8.00 7.91
CA ALA A 36 -16.16 -7.54 8.38
C ALA A 36 -16.22 -6.10 8.90
N LYS A 37 -15.40 -5.79 9.90
CA LYS A 37 -15.12 -4.42 10.32
C LYS A 37 -14.17 -3.73 9.36
N ILE A 38 -14.18 -2.39 9.35
CA ILE A 38 -13.27 -1.56 8.56
C ILE A 38 -12.31 -0.82 9.49
N LEU A 39 -11.01 -1.02 9.29
CA LEU A 39 -9.93 -0.26 9.91
C LEU A 39 -9.54 0.92 9.01
N LEU A 40 -9.45 2.12 9.55
CA LEU A 40 -8.71 3.23 8.91
C LEU A 40 -7.26 3.18 9.39
N ARG A 41 -6.34 2.94 8.45
CA ARG A 41 -4.89 3.04 8.65
C ARG A 41 -4.34 4.12 7.73
N ILE A 42 -3.78 5.18 8.27
CA ILE A 42 -3.17 6.24 7.47
C ILE A 42 -1.66 5.97 7.39
N ASP A 43 -1.16 5.72 6.17
CA ASP A 43 0.23 5.34 5.91
C ASP A 43 1.08 6.60 5.70
N ASP A 44 1.64 7.15 6.80
CA ASP A 44 2.23 8.50 6.86
C ASP A 44 3.77 8.56 6.86
N LEU A 45 4.48 7.47 6.56
CA LEU A 45 5.95 7.46 6.52
C LEU A 45 6.57 8.06 5.23
N ASP A 46 5.76 8.58 4.33
CA ASP A 46 6.24 9.48 3.27
C ASP A 46 6.27 10.92 3.79
N ARG A 47 7.22 11.18 4.70
CA ARG A 47 7.28 12.44 5.46
C ARG A 47 7.58 13.68 4.61
N GLU A 48 8.21 13.51 3.47
CA GLU A 48 8.48 14.63 2.55
C GLU A 48 7.18 15.22 1.96
N ARG A 49 6.21 14.33 1.66
CA ARG A 49 4.92 14.70 1.06
C ARG A 49 3.78 14.78 2.05
N TYR A 50 4.02 14.40 3.30
CA TYR A 50 3.00 14.51 4.35
C TYR A 50 2.55 15.97 4.54
N ARG A 51 1.25 16.18 4.61
CA ARG A 51 0.62 17.44 5.00
C ARG A 51 -0.60 17.15 5.85
N THR A 52 -0.79 17.93 6.92
CA THR A 52 -1.94 17.82 7.83
C THR A 52 -3.27 17.94 7.08
N GLU A 53 -3.33 18.85 6.13
CA GLU A 53 -4.52 19.08 5.29
C GLU A 53 -4.95 17.83 4.49
N TYR A 54 -4.02 16.95 4.12
CA TYR A 54 -4.35 15.70 3.45
C TYR A 54 -4.90 14.65 4.42
N VAL A 55 -4.47 14.68 5.68
CA VAL A 55 -5.04 13.83 6.73
C VAL A 55 -6.48 14.27 7.04
N GLU A 56 -6.73 15.59 7.16
CA GLU A 56 -8.06 16.14 7.36
C GLU A 56 -9.00 15.78 6.18
N ASP A 57 -8.51 15.92 4.93
CA ASP A 57 -9.28 15.53 3.73
C ASP A 57 -9.62 14.03 3.70
N ILE A 58 -8.79 13.15 4.28
CA ILE A 58 -9.12 11.73 4.41
C ILE A 58 -10.40 11.56 5.23
N PHE A 59 -10.50 12.20 6.42
CA PHE A 59 -11.70 12.13 7.26
C PHE A 59 -12.93 12.71 6.55
N GLU A 60 -12.79 13.91 5.97
CA GLU A 60 -13.86 14.55 5.22
C GLU A 60 -14.32 13.73 4.02
N THR A 61 -13.39 13.04 3.35
CA THR A 61 -13.72 12.18 2.21
C THR A 61 -14.44 10.91 2.67
N LEU A 62 -14.06 10.30 3.77
CA LEU A 62 -14.76 9.14 4.33
C LEU A 62 -16.18 9.48 4.74
N ASP A 63 -16.38 10.63 5.40
CA ASP A 63 -17.70 11.14 5.76
C ASP A 63 -18.56 11.42 4.52
N PHE A 64 -17.99 12.08 3.50
CA PHE A 64 -18.67 12.36 2.22
C PHE A 64 -19.07 11.09 1.47
N LEU A 65 -18.25 10.03 1.53
CA LEU A 65 -18.53 8.73 0.91
C LEU A 65 -19.43 7.85 1.78
N GLU A 66 -19.89 8.34 2.94
CA GLU A 66 -20.70 7.61 3.92
C GLU A 66 -20.05 6.27 4.34
N ILE A 67 -18.73 6.27 4.49
CA ILE A 67 -17.95 5.10 4.90
C ILE A 67 -17.77 5.12 6.41
N LYS A 68 -18.44 4.20 7.10
CA LYS A 68 -18.27 4.03 8.54
C LYS A 68 -17.02 3.20 8.82
N VAL A 69 -16.09 3.80 9.57
CA VAL A 69 -14.89 3.15 10.09
C VAL A 69 -15.17 2.61 11.48
N ASP A 70 -14.81 1.35 11.72
CA ASP A 70 -15.04 0.67 13.02
C ASP A 70 -13.83 0.79 13.96
N LEU A 71 -12.62 0.83 13.39
CA LEU A 71 -11.34 0.92 14.08
C LEU A 71 -10.46 1.99 13.43
N GLY A 72 -9.59 2.61 14.21
CA GLY A 72 -8.68 3.64 13.71
C GLY A 72 -8.99 5.03 14.24
N PRO A 73 -8.22 6.04 13.81
CA PRO A 73 -8.42 7.42 14.27
C PRO A 73 -9.74 7.99 13.75
N LYS A 74 -10.39 8.83 14.57
CA LYS A 74 -11.64 9.54 14.23
C LYS A 74 -11.39 10.97 13.79
N ASN A 75 -10.21 11.49 14.05
CA ASN A 75 -9.81 12.86 13.76
C ASN A 75 -8.29 12.98 13.73
N LEU A 76 -7.80 14.14 13.29
CA LEU A 76 -6.37 14.44 13.22
C LEU A 76 -5.66 14.27 14.56
N ARG A 77 -6.25 14.72 15.67
CA ARG A 77 -5.63 14.64 17.01
C ARG A 77 -5.39 13.19 17.43
N GLU A 78 -6.40 12.32 17.29
CA GLU A 78 -6.25 10.88 17.58
C GLU A 78 -5.21 10.25 16.65
N PHE A 79 -5.22 10.62 15.35
CA PHE A 79 -4.23 10.12 14.40
C PHE A 79 -2.81 10.47 14.85
N GLU A 80 -2.54 11.73 15.17
CA GLU A 80 -1.19 12.18 15.54
C GLU A 80 -0.72 11.60 16.88
N SER A 81 -1.64 11.46 17.86
CA SER A 81 -1.26 10.99 19.20
C SER A 81 -1.07 9.47 19.31
N GLU A 82 -1.77 8.66 18.48
CA GLU A 82 -1.85 7.22 18.71
C GLU A 82 -1.70 6.37 17.43
N TRP A 83 -2.20 6.85 16.27
CA TRP A 83 -2.37 6.03 15.08
C TRP A 83 -1.34 6.24 13.98
N SER A 84 -0.56 7.32 14.03
CA SER A 84 0.55 7.53 13.09
C SER A 84 1.51 6.34 13.10
N GLN A 85 2.01 5.98 11.93
CA GLN A 85 3.02 4.91 11.80
C GLN A 85 4.29 5.19 12.60
N ILE A 86 4.57 6.46 12.94
CA ILE A 86 5.71 6.85 13.79
C ILE A 86 5.66 6.13 15.15
N HIS A 87 4.49 5.90 15.71
CA HIS A 87 4.33 5.19 16.99
C HIS A 87 4.67 3.70 16.91
N ARG A 88 4.79 3.16 15.69
CA ARG A 88 5.14 1.76 15.44
C ARG A 88 6.57 1.54 14.93
N MET A 89 7.41 2.61 14.92
CA MET A 89 8.79 2.53 14.42
C MET A 89 9.62 1.43 15.10
N GLY A 90 9.39 1.15 16.38
CA GLY A 90 10.04 0.03 17.10
C GLY A 90 9.76 -1.32 16.44
N LYS A 91 8.48 -1.61 16.13
CA LYS A 91 8.08 -2.86 15.47
C LYS A 91 8.71 -3.00 14.08
N TYR A 92 8.75 -1.92 13.31
CA TYR A 92 9.39 -1.93 11.98
C TYR A 92 10.91 -2.14 12.10
N GLY A 93 11.55 -1.51 13.10
CA GLY A 93 12.97 -1.67 13.39
C GLY A 93 13.34 -3.11 13.75
N GLU A 94 12.54 -3.77 14.59
CA GLU A 94 12.71 -5.19 14.93
C GLU A 94 12.67 -6.08 13.67
N LYS A 95 11.69 -5.87 12.80
CA LYS A 95 11.57 -6.63 11.55
C LYS A 95 12.69 -6.31 10.55
N LEU A 96 13.15 -5.06 10.47
CA LEU A 96 14.33 -4.72 9.67
C LEU A 96 15.60 -5.40 10.21
N ASN A 97 15.76 -5.47 11.53
CA ASN A 97 16.90 -6.14 12.14
C ASN A 97 16.88 -7.66 11.89
N SER A 98 15.72 -8.30 11.93
CA SER A 98 15.61 -9.74 11.61
C SER A 98 15.97 -10.07 10.16
N LEU A 99 15.82 -9.11 9.23
CA LEU A 99 16.23 -9.29 7.83
C LEU A 99 17.75 -9.22 7.61
N ARG A 100 18.53 -8.76 8.59
CA ARG A 100 20.00 -8.60 8.41
C ARG A 100 20.71 -9.94 8.18
N GLU A 101 20.12 -11.04 8.62
CA GLU A 101 20.63 -12.41 8.42
C GLU A 101 20.13 -13.04 7.11
N ASP A 102 19.25 -12.34 6.36
CA ASP A 102 18.77 -12.82 5.05
C ASP A 102 19.86 -12.59 3.99
N GLU A 103 20.39 -13.68 3.42
CA GLU A 103 21.43 -13.63 2.38
C GLU A 103 21.01 -12.88 1.11
N ARG A 104 19.70 -12.71 0.90
CA ARG A 104 19.14 -11.96 -0.21
C ARG A 104 19.09 -10.45 0.05
N LEU A 105 19.36 -10.02 1.30
CA LEU A 105 19.39 -8.60 1.67
C LEU A 105 20.67 -7.94 1.18
N PHE A 106 20.56 -6.82 0.49
CA PHE A 106 21.72 -6.04 0.06
C PHE A 106 21.45 -4.53 0.13
N ALA A 107 22.54 -3.76 0.25
CA ALA A 107 22.48 -2.30 0.24
C ALA A 107 22.59 -1.73 -1.18
N CYS A 108 21.83 -0.67 -1.46
CA CYS A 108 21.79 0.00 -2.75
C CYS A 108 21.86 1.53 -2.57
N ASP A 109 22.84 2.17 -3.21
CA ASP A 109 23.03 3.62 -3.22
C ASP A 109 22.50 4.32 -4.48
N CYS A 110 21.79 3.59 -5.36
CA CYS A 110 21.24 4.14 -6.58
C CYS A 110 20.09 5.11 -6.31
N SER A 111 20.17 6.32 -6.86
CA SER A 111 19.05 7.25 -6.91
C SER A 111 18.04 6.84 -8.00
N ARG A 112 16.79 7.33 -7.92
CA ARG A 112 15.78 7.13 -8.99
C ARG A 112 16.29 7.60 -10.34
N LYS A 113 16.98 8.77 -10.38
CA LYS A 113 17.59 9.32 -11.60
C LYS A 113 18.63 8.37 -12.19
N LYS A 114 19.50 7.78 -11.34
CA LYS A 114 20.50 6.81 -11.80
C LYS A 114 19.86 5.55 -12.35
N ILE A 115 18.81 5.03 -11.71
CA ILE A 115 18.05 3.87 -12.18
C ILE A 115 17.45 4.15 -13.56
N GLN A 116 16.77 5.30 -13.73
CA GLN A 116 16.18 5.72 -15.00
C GLN A 116 17.22 5.90 -16.13
N GLN A 117 18.44 6.31 -15.80
CA GLN A 117 19.53 6.42 -16.77
C GLN A 117 20.11 5.07 -17.20
N LEU A 118 20.05 4.06 -16.32
CA LEU A 118 20.53 2.71 -16.60
C LEU A 118 19.52 1.87 -17.34
N ASP A 119 18.26 2.12 -17.12
CA ASP A 119 17.15 1.42 -17.78
C ASP A 119 15.99 2.37 -18.03
N SER A 120 15.58 2.51 -19.29
CA SER A 120 14.51 3.43 -19.71
C SER A 120 13.13 3.08 -19.14
N SER A 121 12.92 1.80 -18.75
CA SER A 121 11.70 1.39 -18.04
C SER A 121 11.62 1.96 -16.61
N GLY A 122 12.77 2.41 -16.06
CA GLY A 122 12.89 2.85 -14.69
C GLY A 122 12.93 1.71 -13.66
N TYR A 123 13.01 0.46 -14.12
CA TYR A 123 13.13 -0.69 -13.23
C TYR A 123 14.55 -0.84 -12.72
N TYR A 124 14.65 -1.24 -11.47
CA TYR A 124 15.94 -1.56 -10.87
C TYR A 124 16.31 -3.01 -11.23
N LEU A 125 17.45 -3.18 -11.90
CA LEU A 125 17.89 -4.47 -12.46
C LEU A 125 19.02 -5.13 -11.63
N GLY A 126 19.14 -4.84 -10.33
CA GLY A 126 20.11 -5.51 -9.47
C GLY A 126 21.53 -4.94 -9.47
N GLN A 127 21.75 -3.72 -9.97
CA GLN A 127 23.11 -3.14 -10.17
C GLN A 127 24.00 -3.11 -8.92
N CYS A 128 23.42 -3.27 -7.72
CA CYS A 128 24.20 -3.26 -6.48
C CYS A 128 24.28 -4.64 -5.80
N VAL A 129 23.69 -5.69 -6.35
CA VAL A 129 23.65 -7.01 -5.73
C VAL A 129 25.07 -7.49 -5.39
N ASP A 130 25.99 -7.45 -6.36
CA ASP A 130 27.36 -7.96 -6.21
C ASP A 130 28.35 -6.94 -5.62
N ARG A 131 27.89 -5.70 -5.35
CA ARG A 131 28.77 -4.64 -4.84
C ARG A 131 29.11 -4.79 -3.37
N LYS A 132 28.41 -5.64 -2.62
CA LYS A 132 28.63 -5.91 -1.19
C LYS A 132 28.75 -4.62 -0.34
N LEU A 133 27.91 -3.62 -0.64
CA LEU A 133 27.88 -2.38 0.12
C LEU A 133 27.45 -2.68 1.56
N PRO A 134 28.08 -2.05 2.57
CA PRO A 134 27.66 -2.21 3.95
C PRO A 134 26.21 -1.72 4.14
N LEU A 135 25.39 -2.50 4.86
CA LEU A 135 24.01 -2.12 5.19
C LEU A 135 23.94 -0.82 6.01
N ASP A 136 24.96 -0.56 6.83
CA ASP A 136 25.04 0.61 7.70
C ASP A 136 25.69 1.84 7.03
N LYS A 137 26.06 1.73 5.74
CA LYS A 137 26.52 2.88 4.96
C LYS A 137 25.41 3.95 4.92
N PRO A 138 25.74 5.26 5.09
CA PRO A 138 24.77 6.33 4.92
C PRO A 138 24.14 6.33 3.51
N ASP A 139 22.90 6.81 3.42
CA ASP A 139 22.19 7.01 2.17
C ASP A 139 22.03 5.74 1.29
N VAL A 140 21.94 4.57 1.90
CA VAL A 140 21.60 3.32 1.19
C VAL A 140 20.18 2.88 1.49
N ALA A 141 19.52 2.36 0.46
CA ALA A 141 18.30 1.58 0.62
C ALA A 141 18.67 0.11 0.87
N TRP A 142 17.87 -0.60 1.64
CA TRP A 142 17.94 -2.05 1.75
C TRP A 142 16.93 -2.68 0.81
N ARG A 143 17.38 -3.64 0.03
CA ARG A 143 16.58 -4.36 -0.94
C ARG A 143 16.70 -5.86 -0.75
N ILE A 144 15.64 -6.58 -1.08
CA ILE A 144 15.65 -8.04 -1.18
C ILE A 144 15.80 -8.44 -2.66
N ASN A 145 16.72 -9.36 -2.94
CA ASN A 145 16.86 -10.01 -4.24
C ASN A 145 15.93 -11.22 -4.31
N THR A 146 14.99 -11.23 -5.25
CA THR A 146 14.03 -12.32 -5.44
C THR A 146 14.19 -13.07 -6.75
N MET A 147 15.33 -12.90 -7.45
CA MET A 147 15.55 -13.56 -8.75
C MET A 147 15.51 -15.08 -8.68
N GLU A 148 15.85 -15.66 -7.53
CA GLU A 148 15.81 -17.10 -7.28
C GLU A 148 14.67 -17.49 -6.32
N ALA A 149 13.70 -16.58 -6.10
CA ALA A 149 12.57 -16.87 -5.23
C ALA A 149 11.59 -17.85 -5.87
N ASP A 150 11.01 -18.71 -5.04
CA ASP A 150 9.93 -19.60 -5.43
C ASP A 150 8.64 -18.87 -5.80
N PHE A 151 7.71 -19.61 -6.39
CA PHE A 151 6.35 -19.13 -6.59
C PHE A 151 5.72 -18.66 -5.28
N VAL A 152 5.05 -17.53 -5.37
CA VAL A 152 4.27 -16.94 -4.27
C VAL A 152 2.81 -17.34 -4.44
N LYS A 153 2.20 -17.88 -3.39
CA LYS A 153 0.76 -18.18 -3.35
C LYS A 153 -0.02 -16.97 -2.87
N VAL A 154 -1.07 -16.62 -3.59
CA VAL A 154 -1.98 -15.51 -3.28
C VAL A 154 -3.38 -16.07 -3.08
N MET A 155 -3.92 -15.89 -1.88
CA MET A 155 -5.33 -16.15 -1.59
C MET A 155 -6.15 -15.03 -2.22
N SER A 156 -6.89 -15.31 -3.29
CA SER A 156 -7.63 -14.31 -4.06
C SER A 156 -9.14 -14.46 -3.86
N TYR A 157 -9.80 -13.33 -3.59
CA TYR A 157 -11.27 -13.29 -3.53
C TYR A 157 -11.87 -13.57 -4.93
N PRO A 158 -12.99 -14.31 -5.06
CA PRO A 158 -13.82 -14.81 -3.96
C PRO A 158 -13.31 -16.09 -3.26
N ASP A 159 -12.62 -16.98 -3.92
CA ASP A 159 -12.11 -18.23 -3.35
C ASP A 159 -11.16 -18.92 -4.35
N GLU A 160 -10.09 -18.25 -4.70
CA GLU A 160 -9.12 -18.73 -5.67
C GLU A 160 -7.71 -18.67 -5.07
N VAL A 161 -6.91 -19.70 -5.28
CA VAL A 161 -5.48 -19.67 -4.94
C VAL A 161 -4.69 -19.53 -6.24
N LYS A 162 -4.02 -18.40 -6.38
CA LYS A 162 -3.13 -18.11 -7.49
C LYS A 162 -1.68 -18.33 -7.08
N SER A 163 -0.87 -18.84 -7.99
CA SER A 163 0.58 -18.91 -7.81
C SER A 163 1.25 -18.10 -8.90
N ALA A 164 2.17 -17.22 -8.52
CA ALA A 164 2.89 -16.36 -9.46
C ALA A 164 4.33 -16.14 -9.00
N MET A 165 5.20 -15.91 -9.95
CA MET A 165 6.55 -15.39 -9.65
C MET A 165 6.50 -13.87 -9.47
N ILE A 166 7.41 -13.36 -8.66
CA ILE A 166 7.59 -11.90 -8.53
C ILE A 166 8.09 -11.37 -9.87
N PRO A 167 7.38 -10.42 -10.49
CA PRO A 167 7.80 -9.90 -11.79
C PRO A 167 9.04 -9.03 -11.68
N GLN A 168 9.73 -8.85 -12.79
CA GLN A 168 11.03 -8.15 -12.88
C GLN A 168 10.97 -6.72 -12.30
N ASP A 169 9.85 -6.01 -12.46
CA ASP A 169 9.66 -4.66 -11.92
C ASP A 169 9.70 -4.60 -10.39
N SER A 170 9.47 -5.74 -9.72
CA SER A 170 9.46 -5.90 -8.27
C SER A 170 10.52 -6.89 -7.76
N ALA A 171 11.39 -7.41 -8.62
CA ALA A 171 12.37 -8.43 -8.28
C ALA A 171 13.42 -7.98 -7.23
N PHE A 172 13.55 -6.68 -7.01
CA PHE A 172 14.49 -6.09 -6.05
C PHE A 172 13.77 -5.07 -5.17
N TYR A 173 12.71 -5.50 -4.50
CA TYR A 173 11.89 -4.58 -3.71
C TYR A 173 12.63 -4.00 -2.51
N ILE A 174 12.26 -2.78 -2.13
CA ILE A 174 12.86 -2.05 -1.02
C ILE A 174 12.15 -2.45 0.29
N VAL A 175 12.93 -2.72 1.35
CA VAL A 175 12.44 -2.94 2.72
C VAL A 175 12.77 -1.76 3.65
N ARG A 176 13.91 -1.04 3.40
CA ARG A 176 14.29 0.20 4.08
C ARG A 176 14.68 1.25 3.05
N LYS A 177 14.12 2.43 3.17
CA LYS A 177 14.42 3.57 2.29
C LYS A 177 15.80 4.16 2.60
N ARG A 178 16.32 5.01 1.70
CA ARG A 178 17.60 5.69 1.87
C ARG A 178 17.62 6.67 3.06
N ASP A 179 16.48 7.27 3.39
CA ASP A 179 16.28 8.13 4.55
C ASP A 179 16.25 7.37 5.89
N GLY A 180 16.42 6.06 5.85
CA GLY A 180 16.42 5.19 7.02
C GLY A 180 15.03 4.70 7.44
N LEU A 181 13.96 5.24 6.88
CA LEU A 181 12.61 4.83 7.20
C LEU A 181 12.24 3.48 6.54
N PRO A 182 11.37 2.69 7.16
CA PRO A 182 10.87 1.46 6.55
C PRO A 182 10.11 1.76 5.27
N SER A 183 10.12 0.78 4.35
CA SER A 183 9.39 0.92 3.09
C SER A 183 7.91 0.58 3.27
N TYR A 184 7.11 0.95 2.26
CA TYR A 184 5.71 0.56 2.15
C TYR A 184 5.51 -0.96 2.24
N HIS A 185 6.38 -1.77 1.63
CA HIS A 185 6.24 -3.23 1.69
C HIS A 185 6.34 -3.73 3.12
N LEU A 186 7.35 -3.28 3.87
CA LEU A 186 7.54 -3.70 5.25
C LEU A 186 6.41 -3.21 6.16
N THR A 187 6.09 -1.91 6.09
CA THR A 187 5.06 -1.34 6.97
C THR A 187 3.69 -1.95 6.75
N SER A 188 3.33 -2.25 5.49
CA SER A 188 2.05 -2.90 5.18
C SER A 188 1.96 -4.30 5.77
N VAL A 189 3.02 -5.12 5.65
CA VAL A 189 3.04 -6.47 6.24
C VAL A 189 2.90 -6.39 7.75
N VAL A 190 3.72 -5.56 8.40
CA VAL A 190 3.74 -5.44 9.86
C VAL A 190 2.41 -4.90 10.40
N ASP A 191 1.87 -3.87 9.77
CA ASP A 191 0.63 -3.25 10.23
C ASP A 191 -0.60 -4.13 9.96
N ASP A 192 -0.72 -4.75 8.78
CA ASP A 192 -1.85 -5.63 8.46
C ASP A 192 -1.90 -6.82 9.45
N LEU A 193 -0.75 -7.40 9.81
CA LEU A 193 -0.66 -8.44 10.85
C LEU A 193 -0.95 -7.89 12.25
N HIS A 194 -0.37 -6.74 12.60
CA HIS A 194 -0.55 -6.13 13.93
C HIS A 194 -2.02 -5.88 14.25
N PHE A 195 -2.79 -5.45 13.27
CA PHE A 195 -4.23 -5.18 13.44
C PHE A 195 -5.12 -6.40 13.19
N GLY A 196 -4.57 -7.51 12.68
CA GLY A 196 -5.35 -8.72 12.40
C GLY A 196 -6.21 -8.60 11.15
N VAL A 197 -5.74 -7.91 10.12
CA VAL A 197 -6.42 -7.78 8.83
C VAL A 197 -6.45 -9.13 8.12
N ASP A 198 -7.63 -9.58 7.67
CA ASP A 198 -7.83 -10.85 6.97
C ASP A 198 -8.38 -10.68 5.53
N LEU A 199 -8.79 -9.46 5.16
CA LEU A 199 -9.19 -9.10 3.79
C LEU A 199 -8.50 -7.80 3.35
N ILE A 200 -7.79 -7.85 2.23
CA ILE A 200 -7.14 -6.69 1.62
C ILE A 200 -7.76 -6.37 0.26
N VAL A 201 -8.36 -5.18 0.14
CA VAL A 201 -8.92 -4.67 -1.12
C VAL A 201 -8.00 -3.56 -1.65
N ARG A 202 -7.61 -3.66 -2.93
CA ARG A 202 -6.74 -2.67 -3.59
C ARG A 202 -6.77 -2.77 -5.11
N GLY A 203 -6.25 -1.79 -5.81
CA GLY A 203 -6.15 -1.80 -7.27
C GLY A 203 -5.24 -2.91 -7.82
N SER A 204 -5.53 -3.38 -9.03
CA SER A 204 -4.74 -4.42 -9.71
C SER A 204 -3.30 -3.98 -10.03
N ASP A 205 -3.00 -2.69 -10.04
CA ASP A 205 -1.65 -2.15 -10.18
C ASP A 205 -0.75 -2.44 -8.95
N LEU A 206 -1.33 -2.85 -7.83
CA LEU A 206 -0.60 -3.28 -6.64
C LEU A 206 -0.41 -4.81 -6.56
N TYR A 207 -0.71 -5.56 -7.63
CA TYR A 207 -0.54 -7.01 -7.62
C TYR A 207 0.94 -7.43 -7.42
N SER A 208 1.88 -6.77 -8.11
CA SER A 208 3.32 -6.98 -7.90
C SER A 208 3.74 -6.70 -6.45
N SER A 209 3.16 -5.65 -5.84
CA SER A 209 3.39 -5.35 -4.42
C SER A 209 2.81 -6.45 -3.49
N THR A 210 1.70 -7.10 -3.87
CA THR A 210 1.17 -8.25 -3.12
C THR A 210 2.19 -9.39 -3.09
N LEU A 211 2.76 -9.71 -4.24
CA LEU A 211 3.76 -10.78 -4.34
C LEU A 211 5.02 -10.46 -3.51
N ALA A 212 5.52 -9.24 -3.59
CA ALA A 212 6.65 -8.79 -2.79
C ALA A 212 6.37 -8.83 -1.27
N GLN A 213 5.16 -8.44 -0.84
CA GLN A 213 4.75 -8.46 0.56
C GLN A 213 4.59 -9.89 1.10
N LEU A 214 4.04 -10.82 0.29
CA LEU A 214 3.93 -12.22 0.65
C LEU A 214 5.31 -12.92 0.74
N ASP A 215 6.22 -12.61 -0.17
CA ASP A 215 7.61 -13.07 -0.10
C ASP A 215 8.31 -12.51 1.15
N LEU A 216 8.15 -11.22 1.41
CA LEU A 216 8.71 -10.57 2.59
C LEU A 216 8.19 -11.20 3.89
N ALA A 217 6.88 -11.42 3.99
CA ALA A 217 6.27 -12.05 5.17
C ALA A 217 6.82 -13.46 5.40
N ARG A 218 6.98 -14.26 4.34
CA ARG A 218 7.61 -15.59 4.42
C ARG A 218 9.03 -15.51 4.98
N ASN A 219 9.83 -14.53 4.54
CA ASN A 219 11.21 -14.34 5.01
C ASN A 219 11.28 -13.86 6.46
N LEU A 220 10.27 -13.12 6.90
CA LEU A 220 10.13 -12.67 8.28
C LEU A 220 9.58 -13.75 9.23
N GLY A 221 9.22 -14.93 8.71
CA GLY A 221 8.56 -15.99 9.47
C GLY A 221 7.10 -15.70 9.82
N ASP A 222 6.49 -14.69 9.18
CA ASP A 222 5.13 -14.21 9.42
C ASP A 222 4.13 -14.97 8.54
N ALA A 223 4.00 -16.29 8.76
CA ALA A 223 3.19 -17.19 7.93
C ALA A 223 1.70 -16.80 7.85
N GLU A 224 1.18 -16.15 8.89
CA GLU A 224 -0.22 -15.68 8.94
C GLU A 224 -0.55 -14.69 7.81
N PHE A 225 0.42 -13.88 7.37
CA PHE A 225 0.20 -12.96 6.25
C PHE A 225 -0.18 -13.71 4.96
N GLY A 226 0.32 -14.92 4.77
CA GLY A 226 -0.03 -15.81 3.65
C GLY A 226 -1.48 -16.30 3.66
N GLN A 227 -2.21 -16.16 4.77
CA GLN A 227 -3.63 -16.53 4.90
C GLN A 227 -4.57 -15.36 4.58
N ILE A 228 -4.05 -14.13 4.43
CA ILE A 228 -4.84 -12.96 4.09
C ILE A 228 -5.41 -13.12 2.68
N THR A 229 -6.70 -12.85 2.53
CA THR A 229 -7.36 -12.86 1.22
C THR A 229 -7.23 -11.49 0.55
N PHE A 230 -6.84 -11.47 -0.72
CA PHE A 230 -6.67 -10.25 -1.51
C PHE A 230 -7.77 -10.12 -2.57
N HIS A 231 -8.34 -8.92 -2.68
CA HIS A 231 -9.20 -8.54 -3.80
C HIS A 231 -8.52 -7.43 -4.61
N HIS A 232 -8.07 -7.78 -5.81
CA HIS A 232 -7.47 -6.81 -6.74
C HIS A 232 -8.55 -6.35 -7.73
N HIS A 233 -9.13 -5.17 -7.49
CA HIS A 233 -10.12 -4.62 -8.39
C HIS A 233 -9.48 -4.00 -9.64
N PRO A 234 -10.19 -3.93 -10.80
CA PRO A 234 -9.72 -3.26 -11.99
C PRO A 234 -9.43 -1.78 -11.73
N LEU A 235 -8.50 -1.21 -12.50
CA LEU A 235 -8.26 0.24 -12.46
C LEU A 235 -9.36 0.97 -13.20
N ILE A 236 -9.78 2.11 -12.64
CA ILE A 236 -10.71 3.00 -13.33
C ILE A 236 -9.95 3.69 -14.46
N LYS A 237 -10.52 3.62 -15.66
CA LYS A 237 -10.03 4.32 -16.83
C LYS A 237 -10.89 5.56 -17.07
N GLY A 238 -10.24 6.67 -17.36
CA GLY A 238 -10.95 7.87 -17.82
C GLY A 238 -11.70 7.66 -19.14
N PRO A 239 -12.45 8.66 -19.60
CA PRO A 239 -13.23 8.58 -20.85
C PRO A 239 -12.39 8.16 -22.07
N ASN A 240 -11.11 8.48 -22.08
CA ASN A 240 -10.16 8.18 -23.17
C ASN A 240 -9.34 6.91 -22.93
N HIS A 241 -9.78 5.99 -22.05
CA HIS A 241 -9.03 4.80 -21.63
C HIS A 241 -7.68 5.08 -20.93
N GLU A 242 -7.38 6.34 -20.62
CA GLU A 242 -6.18 6.70 -19.86
C GLU A 242 -6.35 6.40 -18.37
N LYS A 243 -5.25 6.05 -17.70
CA LYS A 243 -5.23 5.92 -16.25
C LYS A 243 -5.54 7.30 -15.65
N LEU A 244 -6.57 7.40 -14.78
CA LEU A 244 -6.82 8.63 -14.03
C LEU A 244 -5.56 8.98 -13.23
N SER A 245 -4.76 9.92 -13.75
CA SER A 245 -3.48 10.28 -13.15
C SER A 245 -3.68 11.30 -12.03
N LYS A 246 -2.74 11.29 -11.05
CA LYS A 246 -2.71 12.27 -9.95
C LYS A 246 -2.45 13.72 -10.42
N SER A 247 -2.15 13.95 -11.71
CA SER A 247 -1.75 15.25 -12.24
C SER A 247 -2.88 16.27 -12.40
N ASP A 248 -4.14 15.81 -12.42
CA ASP A 248 -5.27 16.69 -12.62
C ASP A 248 -6.03 16.86 -11.29
N GLY A 249 -5.73 17.94 -10.57
CA GLY A 249 -6.47 18.36 -9.37
C GLY A 249 -7.99 18.37 -9.55
N ALA A 250 -8.46 18.46 -10.80
CA ALA A 250 -9.86 18.38 -11.22
C ALA A 250 -10.55 17.03 -10.94
N THR A 251 -9.83 15.97 -10.57
CA THR A 251 -10.38 14.64 -10.23
C THR A 251 -10.28 14.29 -8.76
N SER A 252 -9.82 15.21 -7.91
CA SER A 252 -9.79 14.97 -6.46
C SER A 252 -11.21 15.01 -5.88
N ILE A 253 -11.45 14.17 -4.89
CA ILE A 253 -12.77 14.13 -4.18
C ILE A 253 -13.03 15.49 -3.53
N GLN A 254 -12.01 16.15 -2.99
CA GLN A 254 -12.13 17.49 -2.43
C GLN A 254 -12.65 18.49 -3.47
N PHE A 255 -12.09 18.49 -4.69
CA PHE A 255 -12.54 19.37 -5.77
C PHE A 255 -14.00 19.08 -6.14
N LEU A 256 -14.36 17.79 -6.32
CA LEU A 256 -15.71 17.37 -6.65
C LEU A 256 -16.73 17.78 -5.57
N ARG A 257 -16.38 17.63 -4.29
CA ARG A 257 -17.19 18.12 -3.15
C ARG A 257 -17.42 19.64 -3.24
N LYS A 258 -16.36 20.43 -3.52
CA LYS A 258 -16.46 21.89 -3.71
C LYS A 258 -17.31 22.29 -4.90
N GLN A 259 -17.45 21.43 -5.91
CA GLN A 259 -18.35 21.61 -7.06
C GLN A 259 -19.80 21.16 -6.76
N GLY A 260 -20.11 20.79 -5.52
CA GLY A 260 -21.46 20.37 -5.12
C GLY A 260 -21.84 18.97 -5.60
N LYS A 261 -20.87 18.13 -6.01
CA LYS A 261 -21.12 16.73 -6.34
C LYS A 261 -21.54 15.96 -5.10
N THR A 262 -22.47 15.04 -5.29
CA THR A 262 -22.99 14.14 -4.24
C THR A 262 -22.34 12.76 -4.30
N LEU A 263 -22.55 11.91 -3.28
CA LEU A 263 -22.14 10.51 -3.32
C LEU A 263 -22.76 9.76 -4.52
N ALA A 264 -24.01 10.05 -4.87
CA ALA A 264 -24.67 9.47 -6.04
C ALA A 264 -23.94 9.84 -7.33
N ASP A 265 -23.53 11.12 -7.49
CA ASP A 265 -22.72 11.52 -8.65
C ASP A 265 -21.39 10.75 -8.69
N ILE A 266 -20.71 10.57 -7.54
CA ILE A 266 -19.46 9.80 -7.49
C ILE A 266 -19.69 8.34 -7.89
N LYS A 267 -20.74 7.68 -7.37
CA LYS A 267 -21.07 6.30 -7.74
C LYS A 267 -21.33 6.17 -9.24
N THR A 268 -22.10 7.10 -9.83
CA THR A 268 -22.34 7.14 -11.28
C THR A 268 -21.04 7.30 -12.08
N MET A 269 -20.17 8.25 -11.66
CA MET A 269 -18.85 8.42 -12.30
C MET A 269 -17.98 7.16 -12.23
N LEU A 270 -18.11 6.40 -11.15
CA LEU A 270 -17.39 5.14 -10.89
C LEU A 270 -18.08 3.91 -11.49
N LYS A 271 -19.26 4.06 -12.07
CA LYS A 271 -20.13 2.96 -12.59
C LYS A 271 -20.43 1.91 -11.49
N LEU A 272 -20.68 2.40 -10.28
CA LEU A 272 -21.05 1.59 -9.11
C LEU A 272 -22.56 1.68 -8.82
N ASP A 273 -23.34 2.19 -9.77
CA ASP A 273 -24.79 2.21 -9.70
C ASP A 273 -25.29 0.77 -9.96
N ASN A 274 -25.45 0.02 -8.85
CA ASN A 274 -26.42 -1.10 -8.69
C ASN A 274 -26.18 -1.82 -7.39
#